data_195a0b1688b841f8571090e9ee1a093d
#
_entry.id   195a0b1688b841f8571090e9ee1a093d
#
_cell.length_a   1.000
_cell.length_b   1.000
_cell.length_c   1.000
_cell.angle_alpha   90.00
_cell.angle_beta   90.00
_cell.angle_gamma   90.00
#
_symmetry.space_group_name_H-M   'P 1'
#
loop_
_entity.id
_entity.type
_entity.pdbx_description
1 polymer ?
#
loop_
_entity_poly.entity_id
_entity_poly.type
_entity_poly.pdbx_seq_one_letter_code
_entity_poly.pdbx_strand_id
1 'polypeptide(L)'
;SSFATNPKRDELITNVKNLIDKPLSDPRKHARAIHNIQGQWQLLDTSSKSASKSQWLNFNELTNKAWESCKEYFEEMKEIKINNARERHKIIEEINNYVMENQKKWPSSKVLVLYLKKMYEKWQNFAPVLDKDLNNLKTLYFASRKPINDAITKQEKINKENKELLILKVNEINDDDNKICIDKFNELKNQWQKIGNAGRKYDNALWSKFNKSADRFFIEKKQAIA
;
A
#
# COMPACT_ATOMS: atom_id res chain seq x y z
N SER A 1 13.82 5.99 59.87
CA SER A 1 13.16 6.26 58.64
C SER A 1 13.02 5.02 57.80
N SER A 2 11.82 4.71 57.42
CA SER A 2 11.46 3.49 56.71
C SER A 2 11.81 3.48 55.20
N PHE A 3 12.22 4.61 54.61
CA PHE A 3 12.55 4.72 53.21
C PHE A 3 13.99 5.13 53.00
N ALA A 4 14.79 4.22 52.46
CA ALA A 4 16.16 4.53 52.07
C ALA A 4 16.13 5.34 50.77
N THR A 5 16.89 6.43 50.72
CA THR A 5 17.08 7.18 49.48
C THR A 5 17.90 6.34 48.50
N ASN A 6 17.39 6.11 47.31
CA ASN A 6 18.11 5.44 46.25
C ASN A 6 18.72 6.52 45.33
N PRO A 7 20.06 6.60 45.20
CA PRO A 7 20.72 7.60 44.37
C PRO A 7 20.24 7.56 42.91
N LYS A 8 19.82 6.39 42.43
CA LYS A 8 19.27 6.27 41.06
C LYS A 8 17.96 7.00 40.88
N ARG A 9 17.10 7.04 41.91
CA ARG A 9 15.86 7.83 41.84
C ARG A 9 16.14 9.31 41.78
N ASP A 10 17.12 9.80 42.54
CA ASP A 10 17.54 11.20 42.49
C ASP A 10 18.11 11.56 41.11
N GLU A 11 18.88 10.66 40.51
CA GLU A 11 19.38 10.82 39.15
C GLU A 11 18.24 10.91 38.12
N LEU A 12 17.22 10.05 38.23
CA LEU A 12 16.07 10.06 37.37
C LEU A 12 15.27 11.38 37.52
N ILE A 13 15.10 11.86 38.74
CA ILE A 13 14.45 13.15 39.00
C ILE A 13 15.25 14.29 38.35
N THR A 14 16.56 14.27 38.47
CA THR A 14 17.43 15.26 37.81
C THR A 14 17.29 15.20 36.31
N ASN A 15 17.23 14.02 35.72
CA ASN A 15 17.07 13.85 34.28
C ASN A 15 15.72 14.40 33.80
N VAL A 16 14.65 14.21 34.55
CA VAL A 16 13.34 14.81 34.23
C VAL A 16 13.40 16.33 34.30
N LYS A 17 14.01 16.89 35.33
CA LYS A 17 14.19 18.34 35.45
C LYS A 17 14.98 18.92 34.30
N ASN A 18 16.00 18.22 33.82
CA ASN A 18 16.75 18.64 32.63
C ASN A 18 15.88 18.68 31.37
N LEU A 19 14.98 17.70 31.23
CA LEU A 19 14.03 17.68 30.10
C LEU A 19 13.00 18.81 30.17
N ILE A 20 12.62 19.23 31.38
CA ILE A 20 11.73 20.39 31.59
C ILE A 20 12.45 21.67 31.20
N ASP A 21 13.69 21.86 31.66
CA ASP A 21 14.47 23.08 31.41
C ASP A 21 14.92 23.20 29.96
N LYS A 22 15.29 22.09 29.32
CA LYS A 22 15.75 22.00 27.93
C LYS A 22 15.01 20.88 27.18
N PRO A 23 13.78 21.13 26.75
CA PRO A 23 13.05 20.15 25.95
C PRO A 23 13.79 19.77 24.67
N LEU A 24 13.72 18.49 24.29
CA LEU A 24 14.25 18.05 23.01
C LEU A 24 13.41 18.66 21.88
N SER A 25 14.07 19.02 20.78
CA SER A 25 13.41 19.68 19.64
C SER A 25 12.42 18.76 18.92
N ASP A 26 12.70 17.43 18.88
CA ASP A 26 11.77 16.45 18.31
C ASP A 26 10.82 15.95 19.41
N PRO A 27 9.50 16.24 19.32
CA PRO A 27 8.53 15.82 20.33
C PRO A 27 8.49 14.32 20.57
N ARG A 28 8.75 13.51 19.53
CA ARG A 28 8.76 12.05 19.64
C ARG A 28 9.94 11.55 20.44
N LYS A 29 11.12 12.16 20.24
CA LYS A 29 12.32 11.84 21.01
C LYS A 29 12.15 12.28 22.45
N HIS A 30 11.57 13.46 22.68
CA HIS A 30 11.28 13.98 24.01
C HIS A 30 10.33 13.04 24.79
N ALA A 31 9.25 12.59 24.17
CA ALA A 31 8.31 11.64 24.75
C ALA A 31 8.99 10.30 25.07
N ARG A 32 9.84 9.78 24.19
CA ARG A 32 10.60 8.55 24.43
C ARG A 32 11.55 8.68 25.62
N ALA A 33 12.20 9.84 25.75
CA ALA A 33 13.07 10.10 26.88
C ALA A 33 12.30 10.07 28.20
N ILE A 34 11.11 10.69 28.25
CA ILE A 34 10.24 10.65 29.43
C ILE A 34 9.81 9.21 29.74
N HIS A 35 9.34 8.45 28.75
CA HIS A 35 8.91 7.05 28.92
C HIS A 35 10.05 6.16 29.39
N ASN A 36 11.25 6.38 28.89
CA ASN A 36 12.44 5.64 29.32
C ASN A 36 12.75 5.89 30.82
N ILE A 37 12.67 7.14 31.25
CA ILE A 37 12.88 7.50 32.68
C ILE A 37 11.79 6.86 33.55
N GLN A 38 10.52 6.91 33.10
CA GLN A 38 9.41 6.26 33.81
C GLN A 38 9.61 4.74 33.91
N GLY A 39 10.08 4.10 32.84
CA GLY A 39 10.41 2.68 32.85
C GLY A 39 11.51 2.32 33.82
N GLN A 40 12.55 3.13 33.90
CA GLN A 40 13.64 2.95 34.85
C GLN A 40 13.16 3.11 36.30
N TRP A 41 12.27 4.06 36.57
CA TRP A 41 11.65 4.23 37.87
C TRP A 41 10.84 2.99 38.27
N GLN A 42 10.03 2.45 37.40
CA GLN A 42 9.27 1.23 37.64
C GLN A 42 10.18 0.04 37.96
N LEU A 43 11.31 -0.10 37.26
CA LEU A 43 12.30 -1.15 37.56
C LEU A 43 12.86 -1.01 38.96
N LEU A 44 13.13 0.19 39.43
CA LEU A 44 13.59 0.43 40.79
C LEU A 44 12.53 0.06 41.83
N ASP A 45 11.26 0.31 41.54
CA ASP A 45 10.13 -0.04 42.40
C ASP A 45 9.95 -1.57 42.53
N THR A 46 10.28 -2.33 41.49
CA THR A 46 10.18 -3.80 41.50
C THR A 46 11.42 -4.50 42.02
N SER A 47 12.62 -3.92 41.84
CA SER A 47 13.91 -4.54 42.20
C SER A 47 14.48 -4.05 43.52
N SER A 48 13.93 -3.01 44.10
CA SER A 48 14.36 -2.45 45.37
C SER A 48 13.18 -1.95 46.19
N LYS A 49 13.42 -1.29 47.33
CA LYS A 49 12.32 -0.68 48.11
C LYS A 49 11.57 0.35 47.26
N SER A 50 10.24 0.30 47.32
CA SER A 50 9.40 1.30 46.68
C SER A 50 9.69 2.70 47.19
N ALA A 51 9.53 3.69 46.34
CA ALA A 51 9.61 5.09 46.70
C ALA A 51 8.52 5.45 47.74
N SER A 52 8.79 6.44 48.57
CA SER A 52 7.74 7.01 49.39
C SER A 52 6.66 7.64 48.53
N LYS A 53 5.47 7.77 49.10
CA LYS A 53 4.34 8.40 48.39
C LYS A 53 4.71 9.83 47.92
N SER A 54 5.42 10.59 48.75
CA SER A 54 5.82 11.96 48.42
C SER A 54 6.83 12.01 47.27
N GLN A 55 7.80 11.07 47.24
CA GLN A 55 8.76 10.95 46.14
C GLN A 55 8.05 10.60 44.82
N TRP A 56 7.13 9.65 44.88
CA TRP A 56 6.38 9.25 43.68
C TRP A 56 5.52 10.38 43.17
N LEU A 57 4.82 11.10 44.06
CA LEU A 57 4.01 12.25 43.66
C LEU A 57 4.87 13.34 43.02
N ASN A 58 6.04 13.63 43.59
CA ASN A 58 6.97 14.59 43.01
C ASN A 58 7.46 14.16 41.62
N PHE A 59 7.86 12.90 41.50
CA PHE A 59 8.30 12.34 40.22
C PHE A 59 7.19 12.39 39.17
N ASN A 60 5.98 11.99 39.56
CA ASN A 60 4.82 12.00 38.67
C ASN A 60 4.46 13.42 38.20
N GLU A 61 4.51 14.41 39.12
CA GLU A 61 4.28 15.81 38.80
C GLU A 61 5.33 16.34 37.80
N LEU A 62 6.60 16.03 38.05
CA LEU A 62 7.70 16.44 37.16
C LEU A 62 7.59 15.80 35.78
N THR A 63 7.24 14.53 35.71
CA THR A 63 7.06 13.85 34.39
C THR A 63 5.88 14.42 33.63
N ASN A 64 4.78 14.76 34.29
CA ASN A 64 3.64 15.44 33.68
C ASN A 64 4.04 16.82 33.15
N LYS A 65 4.84 17.55 33.89
CA LYS A 65 5.37 18.85 33.49
C LYS A 65 6.31 18.74 32.29
N ALA A 66 7.18 17.74 32.28
CA ALA A 66 8.06 17.46 31.13
C ALA A 66 7.25 17.11 29.87
N TRP A 67 6.09 16.46 30.02
CA TRP A 67 5.21 16.09 28.93
C TRP A 67 4.55 17.29 28.25
N GLU A 68 4.33 18.39 28.97
CA GLU A 68 3.63 19.58 28.45
C GLU A 68 4.23 20.12 27.15
N SER A 69 5.57 20.06 27.00
CA SER A 69 6.25 20.57 25.80
C SER A 69 5.95 19.79 24.52
N CYS A 70 5.48 18.55 24.62
CA CYS A 70 5.12 17.71 23.47
C CYS A 70 3.63 17.37 23.40
N LYS A 71 2.85 17.79 24.37
CA LYS A 71 1.40 17.50 24.46
C LYS A 71 0.64 17.98 23.24
N GLU A 72 0.85 19.21 22.84
CA GLU A 72 0.17 19.82 21.68
C GLU A 72 0.46 19.03 20.41
N TYR A 73 1.70 18.65 20.19
CA TYR A 73 2.08 17.82 19.04
C TYR A 73 1.28 16.52 18.97
N PHE A 74 1.16 15.80 20.10
CA PHE A 74 0.44 14.52 20.13
C PHE A 74 -1.07 14.69 20.01
N GLU A 75 -1.64 15.78 20.54
CA GLU A 75 -3.06 16.12 20.35
C GLU A 75 -3.36 16.43 18.90
N GLU A 76 -2.54 17.23 18.25
CA GLU A 76 -2.66 17.54 16.82
C GLU A 76 -2.50 16.30 15.96
N MET A 77 -1.51 15.46 16.29
CA MET A 77 -1.28 14.21 15.55
C MET A 77 -2.46 13.26 15.69
N LYS A 78 -3.07 13.19 16.86
CA LYS A 78 -4.28 12.38 17.09
C LYS A 78 -5.43 12.86 16.20
N GLU A 79 -5.64 14.17 16.10
CA GLU A 79 -6.68 14.75 15.23
C GLU A 79 -6.39 14.46 13.75
N ILE A 80 -5.14 14.58 13.32
CA ILE A 80 -4.72 14.24 11.96
C ILE A 80 -5.03 12.78 11.67
N LYS A 81 -4.69 11.86 12.58
CA LYS A 81 -4.96 10.43 12.42
C LYS A 81 -6.45 10.12 12.35
N ILE A 82 -7.27 10.78 13.17
CA ILE A 82 -8.73 10.63 13.13
C ILE A 82 -9.28 11.13 11.80
N ASN A 83 -8.83 12.29 11.33
CA ASN A 83 -9.25 12.83 10.05
C ASN A 83 -8.81 11.93 8.88
N ASN A 84 -7.59 11.41 8.92
CA ASN A 84 -7.10 10.47 7.91
C ASN A 84 -7.98 9.20 7.83
N ALA A 85 -8.39 8.66 8.98
CA ALA A 85 -9.30 7.51 9.01
C ALA A 85 -10.66 7.85 8.37
N ARG A 86 -11.18 9.04 8.63
CA ARG A 86 -12.44 9.53 8.03
C ARG A 86 -12.31 9.62 6.50
N GLU A 87 -11.22 10.19 6.02
CA GLU A 87 -10.96 10.29 4.57
C GLU A 87 -10.77 8.93 3.92
N ARG A 88 -10.13 8.00 4.58
CA ARG A 88 -10.02 6.62 4.11
C ARG A 88 -11.36 5.91 4.03
N HIS A 89 -12.26 6.13 4.98
CA HIS A 89 -13.64 5.62 4.89
C HIS A 89 -14.38 6.18 3.67
N LYS A 90 -14.17 7.45 3.33
CA LYS A 90 -14.75 8.06 2.12
C LYS A 90 -14.23 7.39 0.85
N ILE A 91 -12.93 7.04 0.81
CA ILE A 91 -12.35 6.32 -0.33
C ILE A 91 -12.99 4.94 -0.48
N ILE A 92 -13.15 4.21 0.62
CA ILE A 92 -13.82 2.90 0.62
C ILE A 92 -15.24 3.02 0.06
N GLU A 93 -15.99 4.02 0.51
CA GLU A 93 -17.35 4.31 0.03
C GLU A 93 -17.35 4.64 -1.46
N GLU A 94 -16.41 5.47 -1.92
CA GLU A 94 -16.24 5.81 -3.33
C GLU A 94 -15.99 4.57 -4.19
N ILE A 95 -15.12 3.66 -3.75
CA ILE A 95 -14.85 2.41 -4.47
C ILE A 95 -16.09 1.51 -4.49
N ASN A 96 -16.80 1.38 -3.38
CA ASN A 96 -18.04 0.60 -3.31
C ASN A 96 -19.10 1.16 -4.27
N ASN A 97 -19.24 2.47 -4.36
CA ASN A 97 -20.16 3.12 -5.30
C ASN A 97 -19.74 2.89 -6.75
N TYR A 98 -18.46 2.96 -7.05
CA TYR A 98 -17.93 2.64 -8.37
C TYR A 98 -18.26 1.21 -8.80
N VAL A 99 -18.12 0.25 -7.89
CA VAL A 99 -18.51 -1.15 -8.11
C VAL A 99 -20.00 -1.25 -8.43
N MET A 100 -20.85 -0.61 -7.63
CA MET A 100 -22.30 -0.62 -7.84
C MET A 100 -22.70 -0.06 -9.21
N GLU A 101 -22.03 0.99 -9.65
CA GLU A 101 -22.31 1.66 -10.93
C GLU A 101 -21.82 0.85 -12.14
N ASN A 102 -20.76 0.05 -11.98
CA ASN A 102 -20.07 -0.58 -13.10
C ASN A 102 -20.18 -2.11 -13.17
N GLN A 103 -20.65 -2.76 -12.10
CA GLN A 103 -20.63 -4.23 -12.02
C GLN A 103 -21.49 -4.95 -13.06
N LYS A 104 -22.50 -4.29 -13.62
CA LYS A 104 -23.33 -4.87 -14.67
C LYS A 104 -22.62 -4.89 -16.03
N LYS A 105 -21.77 -3.91 -16.25
CA LYS A 105 -20.96 -3.78 -17.49
C LYS A 105 -19.64 -3.12 -17.12
N TRP A 106 -18.64 -3.93 -16.79
CA TRP A 106 -17.34 -3.43 -16.39
C TRP A 106 -16.63 -2.67 -17.53
N PRO A 107 -15.95 -1.57 -17.21
CA PRO A 107 -14.97 -0.98 -18.13
C PRO A 107 -13.86 -1.98 -18.48
N SER A 108 -13.03 -1.64 -19.46
CA SER A 108 -11.87 -2.46 -19.82
C SER A 108 -10.91 -2.63 -18.64
N SER A 109 -10.16 -3.72 -18.64
CA SER A 109 -9.17 -4.01 -17.60
C SER A 109 -8.17 -2.86 -17.43
N LYS A 110 -7.78 -2.20 -18.53
CA LYS A 110 -6.89 -1.03 -18.49
C LYS A 110 -7.49 0.12 -17.67
N VAL A 111 -8.75 0.43 -17.89
CA VAL A 111 -9.48 1.48 -17.16
C VAL A 111 -9.57 1.11 -15.68
N LEU A 112 -9.89 -0.16 -15.36
CA LEU A 112 -10.01 -0.64 -13.98
C LEU A 112 -8.67 -0.58 -13.24
N VAL A 113 -7.59 -0.97 -13.88
CA VAL A 113 -6.23 -0.89 -13.29
C VAL A 113 -5.87 0.56 -12.97
N LEU A 114 -6.12 1.49 -13.88
CA LEU A 114 -5.86 2.91 -13.66
C LEU A 114 -6.72 3.47 -12.53
N TYR A 115 -7.98 3.05 -12.45
CA TYR A 115 -8.87 3.46 -11.36
C TYR A 115 -8.35 3.00 -10.00
N LEU A 116 -7.97 1.73 -9.87
CA LEU A 116 -7.41 1.21 -8.62
C LEU A 116 -6.10 1.90 -8.23
N LYS A 117 -5.26 2.22 -9.21
CA LYS A 117 -4.02 2.97 -8.97
C LYS A 117 -4.32 4.37 -8.43
N LYS A 118 -5.28 5.07 -9.02
CA LYS A 118 -5.72 6.40 -8.56
C LYS A 118 -6.25 6.34 -7.13
N MET A 119 -7.06 5.34 -6.81
CA MET A 119 -7.60 5.17 -5.45
C MET A 119 -6.51 4.86 -4.45
N TYR A 120 -5.52 4.05 -4.83
CA TYR A 120 -4.38 3.76 -3.96
C TYR A 120 -3.53 5.00 -3.67
N GLU A 121 -3.29 5.83 -4.66
CA GLU A 121 -2.59 7.11 -4.48
C GLU A 121 -3.34 8.03 -3.51
N LYS A 122 -4.66 8.13 -3.63
CA LYS A 122 -5.51 8.86 -2.68
C LYS A 122 -5.41 8.26 -1.27
N TRP A 123 -5.44 6.94 -1.17
CA TRP A 123 -5.34 6.23 0.11
C TRP A 123 -4.04 6.53 0.84
N GLN A 124 -2.94 6.54 0.13
CA GLN A 124 -1.61 6.83 0.70
C GLN A 124 -1.50 8.25 1.24
N ASN A 125 -2.23 9.21 0.69
CA ASN A 125 -2.21 10.59 1.16
C ASN A 125 -2.79 10.75 2.57
N PHE A 126 -3.59 9.79 3.02
CA PHE A 126 -4.25 9.85 4.33
C PHE A 126 -3.61 8.85 5.31
N ALA A 127 -2.37 9.12 5.64
CA ALA A 127 -1.58 8.39 6.62
C ALA A 127 -0.82 9.41 7.50
N PRO A 128 -0.55 9.06 8.76
CA PRO A 128 -0.92 7.84 9.46
C PRO A 128 -2.36 7.83 9.97
N VAL A 129 -2.83 6.67 10.42
CA VAL A 129 -4.10 6.50 11.15
C VAL A 129 -3.82 5.92 12.54
N LEU A 130 -4.81 5.96 13.44
CA LEU A 130 -4.69 5.33 14.76
C LEU A 130 -4.53 3.81 14.59
N ASP A 131 -3.71 3.20 15.45
CA ASP A 131 -3.45 1.75 15.41
C ASP A 131 -4.73 0.92 15.51
N LYS A 132 -5.70 1.37 16.32
CA LYS A 132 -7.00 0.71 16.46
C LYS A 132 -7.81 0.65 15.16
N ASP A 133 -7.59 1.59 14.24
CA ASP A 133 -8.32 1.71 12.97
C ASP A 133 -7.62 1.00 11.81
N LEU A 134 -6.32 0.78 11.93
CA LEU A 134 -5.46 0.34 10.83
C LEU A 134 -5.94 -0.97 10.19
N ASN A 135 -6.15 -2.01 10.98
CA ASN A 135 -6.55 -3.33 10.47
C ASN A 135 -7.96 -3.31 9.88
N ASN A 136 -8.90 -2.64 10.53
CA ASN A 136 -10.27 -2.53 10.05
C ASN A 136 -10.34 -1.80 8.71
N LEU A 137 -9.66 -0.65 8.60
CA LEU A 137 -9.59 0.12 7.35
C LEU A 137 -8.97 -0.70 6.22
N LYS A 138 -7.88 -1.42 6.51
CA LYS A 138 -7.22 -2.28 5.54
C LYS A 138 -8.15 -3.39 5.04
N THR A 139 -8.86 -4.05 5.95
CA THR A 139 -9.82 -5.11 5.61
C THR A 139 -10.95 -4.57 4.73
N LEU A 140 -11.54 -3.44 5.10
CA LEU A 140 -12.61 -2.80 4.31
C LEU A 140 -12.12 -2.35 2.93
N TYR A 141 -10.91 -1.80 2.87
CA TYR A 141 -10.31 -1.35 1.62
C TYR A 141 -10.11 -2.50 0.64
N PHE A 142 -9.52 -3.60 1.09
CA PHE A 142 -9.33 -4.78 0.25
C PHE A 142 -10.65 -5.41 -0.17
N ALA A 143 -11.64 -5.45 0.73
CA ALA A 143 -12.97 -5.95 0.41
C ALA A 143 -13.65 -5.10 -0.67
N SER A 144 -13.52 -3.77 -0.61
CA SER A 144 -14.10 -2.88 -1.61
C SER A 144 -13.47 -3.06 -3.00
N ARG A 145 -12.18 -3.36 -3.06
CA ARG A 145 -11.42 -3.54 -4.30
C ARG A 145 -11.61 -4.90 -4.95
N LYS A 146 -12.01 -5.90 -4.16
CA LYS A 146 -12.08 -7.29 -4.63
C LYS A 146 -12.93 -7.48 -5.89
N PRO A 147 -14.15 -6.95 -6.00
CA PRO A 147 -14.93 -7.10 -7.24
C PRO A 147 -14.24 -6.55 -8.48
N ILE A 148 -13.51 -5.45 -8.34
CA ILE A 148 -12.75 -4.82 -9.43
C ILE A 148 -11.57 -5.71 -9.82
N ASN A 149 -10.81 -6.21 -8.85
CA ASN A 149 -9.70 -7.13 -9.09
C ASN A 149 -10.18 -8.43 -9.76
N ASP A 150 -11.32 -8.96 -9.34
CA ASP A 150 -11.92 -10.14 -9.95
C ASP A 150 -12.32 -9.88 -11.41
N ALA A 151 -12.87 -8.70 -11.70
CA ALA A 151 -13.21 -8.29 -13.05
C ALA A 151 -11.97 -8.15 -13.94
N ILE A 152 -10.89 -7.58 -13.42
CA ILE A 152 -9.61 -7.47 -14.12
C ILE A 152 -9.08 -8.87 -14.46
N THR A 153 -9.01 -9.74 -13.48
CA THR A 153 -8.51 -11.12 -13.66
C THR A 153 -9.32 -11.89 -14.70
N LYS A 154 -10.65 -11.75 -14.67
CA LYS A 154 -11.55 -12.38 -15.63
C LYS A 154 -11.31 -11.87 -17.05
N GLN A 155 -11.17 -10.56 -17.22
CA GLN A 155 -10.90 -9.96 -18.53
C GLN A 155 -9.52 -10.36 -19.06
N GLU A 156 -8.51 -10.38 -18.20
CA GLU A 156 -7.15 -10.81 -18.57
C GLU A 156 -7.15 -12.26 -19.05
N LYS A 157 -7.90 -13.14 -18.40
CA LYS A 157 -8.05 -14.53 -18.81
C LYS A 157 -8.69 -14.66 -20.18
N ILE A 158 -9.78 -13.93 -20.42
CA ILE A 158 -10.47 -13.90 -21.72
C ILE A 158 -9.53 -13.36 -22.81
N ASN A 159 -8.81 -12.28 -22.51
CA ASN A 159 -7.86 -11.69 -23.43
C ASN A 159 -6.73 -12.66 -23.79
N LYS A 160 -6.23 -13.40 -22.81
CA LYS A 160 -5.22 -14.44 -23.01
C LYS A 160 -5.74 -15.53 -23.95
N GLU A 161 -6.93 -16.04 -23.70
CA GLU A 161 -7.56 -17.07 -24.54
C GLU A 161 -7.75 -16.59 -25.97
N ASN A 162 -8.21 -15.34 -26.15
CA ASN A 162 -8.40 -14.74 -27.47
C ASN A 162 -7.07 -14.55 -28.21
N LYS A 163 -6.02 -14.15 -27.52
CA LYS A 163 -4.67 -14.02 -28.09
C LYS A 163 -4.09 -15.39 -28.49
N GLU A 164 -4.27 -16.39 -27.66
CA GLU A 164 -3.86 -17.76 -27.99
C GLU A 164 -4.61 -18.29 -29.21
N LEU A 165 -5.89 -17.97 -29.34
CA LEU A 165 -6.70 -18.33 -30.52
C LEU A 165 -6.16 -17.69 -31.80
N LEU A 166 -5.75 -16.41 -31.72
CA LEU A 166 -5.14 -15.73 -32.88
C LEU A 166 -3.80 -16.37 -33.29
N ILE A 167 -3.01 -16.81 -32.32
CA ILE A 167 -1.76 -17.54 -32.60
C ILE A 167 -2.06 -18.83 -33.37
N LEU A 168 -3.08 -19.59 -32.95
CA LEU A 168 -3.52 -20.79 -33.67
C LEU A 168 -3.97 -20.44 -35.10
N LYS A 169 -4.70 -19.36 -35.29
CA LYS A 169 -5.14 -18.91 -36.61
C LYS A 169 -3.97 -18.54 -37.53
N VAL A 170 -2.92 -17.90 -36.99
CA VAL A 170 -1.71 -17.63 -37.76
C VAL A 170 -1.02 -18.94 -38.18
N ASN A 171 -0.93 -19.91 -37.28
CA ASN A 171 -0.33 -21.22 -37.59
C ASN A 171 -1.13 -22.01 -38.63
N GLU A 172 -2.41 -21.76 -38.74
CA GLU A 172 -3.31 -22.39 -39.72
C GLU A 172 -3.30 -21.71 -41.08
N ILE A 173 -2.67 -20.54 -41.24
CA ILE A 173 -2.56 -19.88 -42.54
C ILE A 173 -1.76 -20.78 -43.49
N ASN A 174 -2.41 -21.16 -44.57
CA ASN A 174 -1.81 -22.03 -45.59
C ASN A 174 -2.31 -21.58 -46.94
N ASP A 175 -1.46 -20.90 -47.71
CA ASP A 175 -1.73 -20.46 -49.07
C ASP A 175 -0.41 -20.47 -49.84
N ASP A 176 -0.48 -20.82 -51.13
CA ASP A 176 0.69 -20.86 -52.00
C ASP A 176 1.24 -19.45 -52.29
N ASP A 177 0.36 -18.43 -52.28
CA ASP A 177 0.75 -17.06 -52.47
C ASP A 177 1.15 -16.43 -51.10
N ASN A 178 2.41 -16.10 -50.98
CA ASN A 178 2.98 -15.52 -49.79
C ASN A 178 2.38 -14.16 -49.45
N LYS A 179 2.00 -13.38 -50.43
CA LYS A 179 1.34 -12.08 -50.23
C LYS A 179 -0.01 -12.25 -49.56
N ILE A 180 -0.79 -13.28 -49.94
CA ILE A 180 -2.06 -13.61 -49.30
C ILE A 180 -1.83 -14.01 -47.84
N CYS A 181 -0.81 -14.78 -47.58
CA CYS A 181 -0.43 -15.16 -46.19
C CYS A 181 -0.12 -13.94 -45.33
N ILE A 182 0.66 -12.99 -45.85
CA ILE A 182 1.01 -11.76 -45.17
C ILE A 182 -0.21 -10.88 -44.93
N ASP A 183 -1.10 -10.77 -45.90
CA ASP A 183 -2.34 -10.01 -45.77
C ASP A 183 -3.26 -10.60 -44.69
N LYS A 184 -3.37 -11.93 -44.63
CA LYS A 184 -4.12 -12.64 -43.60
C LYS A 184 -3.51 -12.42 -42.21
N PHE A 185 -2.18 -12.48 -42.10
CA PHE A 185 -1.48 -12.20 -40.85
C PHE A 185 -1.71 -10.77 -40.39
N ASN A 186 -1.62 -9.80 -41.29
CA ASN A 186 -1.86 -8.40 -40.93
C ASN A 186 -3.28 -8.15 -40.44
N GLU A 187 -4.27 -8.84 -41.01
CA GLU A 187 -5.65 -8.79 -40.52
C GLU A 187 -5.75 -9.35 -39.08
N LEU A 188 -5.12 -10.49 -38.82
CA LEU A 188 -5.06 -11.06 -37.47
C LEU A 188 -4.31 -10.14 -36.48
N LYS A 189 -3.26 -9.46 -36.95
CA LYS A 189 -2.53 -8.46 -36.15
C LYS A 189 -3.43 -7.28 -35.78
N ASN A 190 -4.28 -6.83 -36.69
CA ASN A 190 -5.28 -5.78 -36.40
C ASN A 190 -6.27 -6.25 -35.33
N GLN A 191 -6.70 -7.51 -35.39
CA GLN A 191 -7.57 -8.11 -34.37
C GLN A 191 -6.85 -8.19 -33.02
N TRP A 192 -5.55 -8.53 -33.01
CA TRP A 192 -4.72 -8.59 -31.81
C TRP A 192 -4.68 -7.24 -31.09
N GLN A 193 -4.52 -6.17 -31.82
CA GLN A 193 -4.45 -4.82 -31.27
C GLN A 193 -5.73 -4.38 -30.58
N LYS A 194 -6.87 -4.97 -30.93
CA LYS A 194 -8.18 -4.71 -30.31
C LYS A 194 -8.41 -5.52 -29.04
N ILE A 195 -7.60 -6.55 -28.82
CA ILE A 195 -7.67 -7.35 -27.59
C ILE A 195 -6.90 -6.63 -26.49
N GLY A 196 -7.47 -6.56 -25.28
CA GLY A 196 -6.83 -5.94 -24.14
C GLY A 196 -5.70 -6.78 -23.56
N ASN A 197 -5.17 -6.34 -22.43
CA ASN A 197 -4.06 -6.99 -21.74
C ASN A 197 -4.46 -8.41 -21.27
N ALA A 198 -3.53 -9.34 -21.42
CA ALA A 198 -3.63 -10.71 -20.88
C ALA A 198 -2.91 -10.86 -19.53
N GLY A 199 -2.35 -9.77 -19.01
CA GLY A 199 -1.56 -9.73 -17.79
C GLY A 199 -0.06 -9.71 -18.06
N ARG A 200 0.68 -9.07 -17.15
CA ARG A 200 2.15 -8.92 -17.27
C ARG A 200 2.88 -10.23 -17.50
N LYS A 201 2.40 -11.29 -16.86
CA LYS A 201 3.03 -12.61 -16.93
C LYS A 201 3.00 -13.19 -18.34
N TYR A 202 2.00 -12.86 -19.13
CA TYR A 202 1.73 -13.54 -20.41
C TYR A 202 1.92 -12.66 -21.64
N ASP A 203 1.69 -11.36 -21.57
CA ASP A 203 1.62 -10.48 -22.74
C ASP A 203 2.86 -10.51 -23.63
N ASN A 204 4.05 -10.40 -23.05
CA ASN A 204 5.28 -10.43 -23.84
C ASN A 204 5.53 -11.77 -24.52
N ALA A 205 5.27 -12.86 -23.80
CA ALA A 205 5.43 -14.20 -24.34
C ALA A 205 4.43 -14.48 -25.46
N LEU A 206 3.18 -14.05 -25.32
CA LEU A 206 2.14 -14.21 -26.32
C LEU A 206 2.46 -13.39 -27.58
N TRP A 207 2.88 -12.16 -27.43
CA TRP A 207 3.29 -11.30 -28.53
C TRP A 207 4.47 -11.90 -29.32
N SER A 208 5.46 -12.42 -28.60
CA SER A 208 6.61 -13.10 -29.21
C SER A 208 6.18 -14.33 -30.00
N LYS A 209 5.30 -15.17 -29.46
CA LYS A 209 4.77 -16.36 -30.14
C LYS A 209 3.97 -15.97 -31.39
N PHE A 210 3.14 -14.93 -31.27
CA PHE A 210 2.35 -14.44 -32.40
C PHE A 210 3.24 -14.03 -33.59
N ASN A 211 4.26 -13.23 -33.33
CA ASN A 211 5.19 -12.78 -34.37
C ASN A 211 6.05 -13.93 -34.94
N LYS A 212 6.54 -14.81 -34.09
CA LYS A 212 7.30 -15.99 -34.52
C LYS A 212 6.49 -16.90 -35.44
N SER A 213 5.19 -17.04 -35.19
CA SER A 213 4.29 -17.83 -36.03
C SER A 213 4.23 -17.35 -37.46
N ALA A 214 4.50 -16.06 -37.68
CA ALA A 214 4.50 -15.44 -38.99
C ALA A 214 5.87 -15.36 -39.67
N ASP A 215 6.95 -15.71 -38.97
CA ASP A 215 8.32 -15.60 -39.50
C ASP A 215 8.49 -16.35 -40.83
N ARG A 216 7.84 -17.51 -40.96
CA ARG A 216 7.91 -18.31 -42.21
C ARG A 216 7.49 -17.56 -43.47
N PHE A 217 6.54 -16.63 -43.35
CA PHE A 217 6.07 -15.83 -44.50
C PHE A 217 7.11 -14.82 -44.95
N PHE A 218 7.82 -14.24 -44.02
CA PHE A 218 8.83 -13.22 -44.29
C PHE A 218 10.19 -13.80 -44.70
N ILE A 219 10.54 -14.96 -44.22
CA ILE A 219 11.74 -15.70 -44.61
C ILE A 219 11.65 -16.16 -46.05
N GLU A 220 10.52 -16.78 -46.43
CA GLU A 220 10.25 -17.21 -47.81
C GLU A 220 10.28 -16.04 -48.81
N LYS A 221 9.72 -14.87 -48.42
CA LYS A 221 9.76 -13.65 -49.22
C LYS A 221 11.20 -13.18 -49.46
N LYS A 222 12.06 -13.21 -48.43
CA LYS A 222 13.50 -12.87 -48.59
C LYS A 222 14.21 -13.83 -49.50
N GLN A 223 13.97 -15.13 -49.41
CA GLN A 223 14.53 -16.14 -50.26
C GLN A 223 14.09 -15.98 -51.72
N ALA A 224 12.84 -15.62 -51.95
CA ALA A 224 12.31 -15.37 -53.31
C ALA A 224 12.95 -14.13 -53.99
N ILE A 225 13.37 -13.15 -53.18
CA ILE A 225 14.00 -11.93 -53.69
C ILE A 225 15.52 -12.15 -53.94
N ALA A 226 16.15 -13.04 -53.18
CA ALA A 226 17.53 -13.40 -53.35
C ALA A 226 17.72 -14.36 -54.51
#